data_e09d9568c80babbd11c1b8acb21af2c5
#
_entry.id   e09d9568c80babbd11c1b8acb21af2c5
#
_cell.length_a   1.000
_cell.length_b   1.000
_cell.length_c   1.000
_cell.angle_alpha   90.00
_cell.angle_beta   90.00
_cell.angle_gamma   90.00
#
_symmetry.space_group_name_H-M   'P 1'
#
loop_
_entity.id
_entity.type
_entity.pdbx_description
1 polymer ?
#
loop_
_entity_poly.entity_id
_entity_poly.type
_entity_poly.pdbx_seq_one_letter_code
_entity_poly.pdbx_strand_id
1 'polypeptide(L)'
;MAVFSVDSDAVFTASSAIRATVDRLESESAALLSQLTQLQGSWTGAASAAFSGVVERWRATQQQVAASLAEIDGALTVAGRQYAEVEQASTSLFR
;
A
#
# COMPACT_ATOMS: atom_id res chain seq x y z
N MET A 1 -27.84 10.29 19.64
CA MET A 1 -27.63 8.93 19.36
C MET A 1 -26.26 8.63 18.78
N ALA A 2 -25.55 7.77 19.44
CA ALA A 2 -24.15 7.56 19.11
C ALA A 2 -23.92 6.51 18.00
N VAL A 3 -24.97 6.17 17.26
CA VAL A 3 -24.89 5.11 16.26
C VAL A 3 -23.77 5.32 15.25
N PHE A 4 -23.48 6.57 14.93
CA PHE A 4 -22.42 6.91 13.98
C PHE A 4 -21.23 7.55 14.64
N SER A 5 -21.09 7.32 15.92
CA SER A 5 -19.91 7.76 16.62
C SER A 5 -18.70 7.01 16.06
N VAL A 6 -17.78 7.73 15.44
CA VAL A 6 -16.54 7.18 14.90
C VAL A 6 -15.43 7.63 15.83
N ASP A 7 -14.65 6.67 16.29
CA ASP A 7 -13.43 6.97 17.02
C ASP A 7 -12.37 7.41 16.01
N SER A 8 -12.25 8.70 15.81
CA SER A 8 -11.32 9.27 14.84
C SER A 8 -9.88 8.94 15.20
N ASP A 9 -9.55 8.88 16.49
CA ASP A 9 -8.21 8.51 16.92
C ASP A 9 -7.88 7.07 16.53
N ALA A 10 -8.85 6.16 16.69
CA ALA A 10 -8.66 4.78 16.28
C ALA A 10 -8.49 4.67 14.76
N VAL A 11 -9.26 5.43 13.99
CA VAL A 11 -9.15 5.47 12.54
C VAL A 11 -7.79 6.00 12.11
N PHE A 12 -7.33 7.09 12.72
CA PHE A 12 -6.01 7.65 12.41
C PHE A 12 -4.90 6.68 12.76
N THR A 13 -4.98 6.02 13.91
CA THR A 13 -3.98 5.04 14.32
C THR A 13 -3.92 3.87 13.35
N ALA A 14 -5.08 3.33 12.98
CA ALA A 14 -5.16 2.22 12.03
C ALA A 14 -4.64 2.65 10.65
N SER A 15 -5.00 3.85 10.19
CA SER A 15 -4.55 4.37 8.90
C SER A 15 -3.03 4.53 8.86
N SER A 16 -2.45 5.04 9.94
CA SER A 16 -0.99 5.19 10.04
C SER A 16 -0.29 3.84 9.99
N ALA A 17 -0.83 2.85 10.69
CA ALA A 17 -0.29 1.49 10.68
C ALA A 17 -0.37 0.87 9.29
N ILE A 18 -1.49 1.06 8.59
CA ILE A 18 -1.67 0.55 7.23
C ILE A 18 -0.68 1.22 6.27
N ARG A 19 -0.51 2.53 6.36
CA ARG A 19 0.45 3.26 5.51
C ARG A 19 1.88 2.78 5.73
N ALA A 20 2.26 2.54 6.97
CA ALA A 20 3.59 1.99 7.28
C ALA A 20 3.77 0.62 6.64
N THR A 21 2.72 -0.22 6.67
CA THR A 21 2.75 -1.53 6.03
C THR A 21 2.84 -1.41 4.51
N VAL A 22 2.07 -0.48 3.92
CA VAL A 22 2.11 -0.21 2.48
C VAL A 22 3.53 0.19 2.05
N ASP A 23 4.17 1.10 2.80
CA ASP A 23 5.53 1.54 2.50
C ASP A 23 6.53 0.39 2.56
N ARG A 24 6.39 -0.50 3.55
CA ARG A 24 7.24 -1.69 3.65
C ARG A 24 7.01 -2.65 2.50
N LEU A 25 5.76 -2.87 2.11
CA LEU A 25 5.44 -3.75 0.98
C LEU A 25 6.03 -3.21 -0.32
N GLU A 26 5.94 -1.91 -0.56
CA GLU A 26 6.55 -1.30 -1.74
C GLU A 26 8.05 -1.48 -1.73
N SER A 27 8.69 -1.21 -0.62
CA SER A 27 10.14 -1.34 -0.45
C SER A 27 10.60 -2.78 -0.64
N GLU A 28 9.93 -3.73 0.01
CA GLU A 28 10.28 -5.14 -0.06
C GLU A 28 10.00 -5.73 -1.44
N SER A 29 8.94 -5.29 -2.09
CA SER A 29 8.60 -5.69 -3.44
C SER A 29 9.67 -5.26 -4.44
N ALA A 30 10.14 -4.02 -4.32
CA ALA A 30 11.24 -3.52 -5.15
C ALA A 30 12.56 -4.25 -4.86
N ALA A 31 12.82 -4.53 -3.60
CA ALA A 31 14.02 -5.29 -3.20
C ALA A 31 14.00 -6.70 -3.79
N LEU A 32 12.84 -7.36 -3.77
CA LEU A 32 12.69 -8.69 -4.35
C LEU A 32 13.00 -8.68 -5.85
N LEU A 33 12.48 -7.69 -6.58
CA LEU A 33 12.76 -7.57 -8.01
C LEU A 33 14.25 -7.39 -8.27
N SER A 34 14.91 -6.56 -7.47
CA SER A 34 16.36 -6.34 -7.58
C SER A 34 17.14 -7.63 -7.32
N GLN A 35 16.75 -8.39 -6.30
CA GLN A 35 17.39 -9.66 -5.96
C GLN A 35 17.19 -10.70 -7.06
N LEU A 36 15.99 -10.77 -7.61
CA LEU A 36 15.67 -11.69 -8.72
C LEU A 36 16.48 -11.35 -9.96
N THR A 37 16.63 -10.07 -10.26
CA THR A 37 17.40 -9.59 -11.40
C THR A 37 18.88 -9.95 -11.23
N GLN A 38 19.42 -9.80 -10.03
CA GLN A 38 20.80 -10.21 -9.74
C GLN A 38 21.00 -11.71 -9.90
N LEU A 39 20.06 -12.50 -9.38
CA LEU A 39 20.12 -13.95 -9.50
C LEU A 39 20.07 -14.40 -10.95
N GLN A 40 19.24 -13.75 -11.76
CA GLN A 40 19.11 -14.02 -13.19
C GLN A 40 20.46 -13.88 -13.90
N GLY A 41 21.27 -12.89 -13.51
CA GLY A 41 22.58 -12.65 -14.07
C GLY A 41 23.60 -13.75 -13.79
N SER A 42 23.34 -14.59 -12.80
CA SER A 42 24.21 -15.71 -12.42
C SER A 42 23.91 -17.01 -13.19
N TRP A 43 22.83 -17.04 -13.95
CA TRP A 43 22.38 -18.25 -14.65
C TRP A 43 22.60 -18.10 -16.13
N THR A 44 22.87 -19.26 -16.80
CA THR A 44 23.08 -19.30 -18.24
C THR A 44 22.22 -20.40 -18.85
N GLY A 45 22.05 -20.38 -20.18
CA GLY A 45 21.35 -21.40 -20.93
C GLY A 45 19.84 -21.44 -20.66
N ALA A 46 19.28 -22.66 -20.74
CA ALA A 46 17.84 -22.87 -20.61
C ALA A 46 17.29 -22.44 -19.26
N ALA A 47 18.07 -22.63 -18.19
CA ALA A 47 17.67 -22.21 -16.85
C ALA A 47 17.54 -20.69 -16.77
N SER A 48 18.43 -19.95 -17.41
CA SER A 48 18.37 -18.51 -17.48
C SER A 48 17.12 -18.04 -18.20
N ALA A 49 16.78 -18.67 -19.32
CA ALA A 49 15.58 -18.32 -20.08
C ALA A 49 14.31 -18.56 -19.28
N ALA A 50 14.21 -19.70 -18.59
CA ALA A 50 13.07 -20.03 -17.73
C ALA A 50 12.93 -19.03 -16.60
N PHE A 51 14.04 -18.66 -15.97
CA PHE A 51 14.02 -17.72 -14.84
C PHE A 51 13.70 -16.30 -15.32
N SER A 52 14.13 -15.91 -16.51
CA SER A 52 13.72 -14.63 -17.13
C SER A 52 12.20 -14.50 -17.19
N GLY A 53 11.53 -15.57 -17.56
CA GLY A 53 10.06 -15.57 -17.59
C GLY A 53 9.45 -15.32 -16.22
N VAL A 54 10.02 -15.92 -15.17
CA VAL A 54 9.58 -15.69 -13.80
C VAL A 54 9.79 -14.23 -13.38
N VAL A 55 10.95 -13.66 -13.70
CA VAL A 55 11.27 -12.27 -13.38
C VAL A 55 10.29 -11.32 -14.06
N GLU A 56 9.98 -11.56 -15.33
CA GLU A 56 9.05 -10.71 -16.07
C GLU A 56 7.62 -10.79 -15.49
N ARG A 57 7.20 -11.99 -15.09
CA ARG A 57 5.89 -12.15 -14.43
C ARG A 57 5.85 -11.43 -13.10
N TRP A 58 6.93 -11.49 -12.32
CA TRP A 58 7.00 -10.74 -11.07
C TRP A 58 6.96 -9.24 -11.32
N ARG A 59 7.67 -8.77 -12.34
CA ARG A 59 7.66 -7.34 -12.69
C ARG A 59 6.25 -6.84 -12.97
N ALA A 60 5.47 -7.61 -13.74
CA ALA A 60 4.09 -7.28 -14.04
C ALA A 60 3.22 -7.31 -12.77
N THR A 61 3.42 -8.33 -11.93
CA THR A 61 2.71 -8.47 -10.65
C THR A 61 3.03 -7.30 -9.72
N GLN A 62 4.29 -6.90 -9.66
CA GLN A 62 4.72 -5.77 -8.84
C GLN A 62 4.01 -4.48 -9.25
N GLN A 63 3.82 -4.26 -10.54
CA GLN A 63 3.10 -3.09 -11.03
C GLN A 63 1.65 -3.11 -10.57
N GLN A 64 1.01 -4.26 -10.58
CA GLN A 64 -0.37 -4.42 -10.08
C GLN A 64 -0.44 -4.21 -8.58
N VAL A 65 0.52 -4.74 -7.84
CA VAL A 65 0.61 -4.55 -6.39
C VAL A 65 0.78 -3.06 -6.08
N ALA A 66 1.69 -2.39 -6.77
CA ALA A 66 1.91 -0.95 -6.58
C ALA A 66 0.65 -0.14 -6.83
N ALA A 67 -0.10 -0.49 -7.88
CA ALA A 67 -1.37 0.19 -8.19
C ALA A 67 -2.41 -0.03 -7.08
N SER A 68 -2.52 -1.26 -6.57
CA SER A 68 -3.43 -1.58 -5.47
C SER A 68 -3.05 -0.85 -4.19
N LEU A 69 -1.76 -0.76 -3.88
CA LEU A 69 -1.29 -0.04 -2.70
C LEU A 69 -1.57 1.46 -2.82
N ALA A 70 -1.43 2.03 -4.02
CA ALA A 70 -1.77 3.43 -4.27
C ALA A 70 -3.26 3.69 -4.07
N GLU A 71 -4.12 2.75 -4.47
CA GLU A 71 -5.55 2.85 -4.24
C GLU A 71 -5.88 2.86 -2.75
N ILE A 72 -5.23 1.99 -1.99
CA ILE A 72 -5.41 1.95 -0.53
C ILE A 72 -5.01 3.28 0.09
N ASP A 73 -3.86 3.81 -0.29
CA ASP A 73 -3.37 5.10 0.19
C ASP A 73 -4.34 6.22 -0.14
N GLY A 74 -4.85 6.25 -1.36
CA GLY A 74 -5.84 7.23 -1.79
C GLY A 74 -7.13 7.14 -0.99
N ALA A 75 -7.62 5.93 -0.76
CA ALA A 75 -8.83 5.71 0.03
C ALA A 75 -8.65 6.17 1.48
N LEU A 76 -7.49 5.89 2.07
CA LEU A 76 -7.19 6.32 3.43
C LEU A 76 -7.11 7.85 3.53
N THR A 77 -6.55 8.50 2.52
CA THR A 77 -6.48 9.96 2.48
C THR A 77 -7.87 10.58 2.42
N VAL A 78 -8.74 10.05 1.55
CA VAL A 78 -10.11 10.53 1.43
C VAL A 78 -10.90 10.29 2.72
N ALA A 79 -10.79 9.10 3.28
CA ALA A 79 -11.48 8.77 4.53
C ALA A 79 -11.02 9.67 5.68
N GLY A 80 -9.71 9.93 5.77
CA GLY A 80 -9.16 10.82 6.79
C GLY A 80 -9.71 12.23 6.68
N ARG A 81 -9.84 12.75 5.48
CA ARG A 81 -10.43 14.07 5.26
C ARG A 81 -11.90 14.10 5.67
N GLN A 82 -12.66 13.09 5.30
CA GLN A 82 -14.08 13.02 5.61
C GLN A 82 -14.32 12.98 7.12
N TYR A 83 -13.52 12.19 7.83
CA TYR A 83 -13.65 12.12 9.29
C TYR A 83 -13.25 13.44 9.95
N ALA A 84 -12.20 14.08 9.46
CA ALA A 84 -11.78 15.38 9.97
C ALA A 84 -12.86 16.44 9.76
N GLU A 85 -13.51 16.46 8.60
CA GLU A 85 -14.59 17.39 8.29
C GLU A 85 -15.80 17.16 9.19
N VAL A 86 -16.16 15.90 9.41
CA VAL A 86 -17.27 15.55 10.29
C VAL A 86 -16.99 16.00 11.72
N GLU A 87 -15.80 15.77 12.23
CA GLU A 87 -15.42 16.21 13.57
C GLU A 87 -15.47 17.73 13.71
N GLN A 88 -14.94 18.42 12.71
CA GLN A 88 -14.95 19.87 12.71
C GLN A 88 -16.37 20.43 12.68
N ALA A 89 -17.23 19.85 11.87
CA ALA A 89 -18.63 20.24 11.79
C ALA A 89 -19.34 19.99 13.12
N SER A 90 -19.12 18.85 13.75
CA SER A 90 -19.70 18.53 15.06
C SER A 90 -19.25 19.52 16.12
N THR A 91 -17.97 19.85 16.14
CA THR A 91 -17.42 20.82 17.09
C THR A 91 -18.07 22.19 16.90
N SER A 92 -18.25 22.60 15.65
CA SER A 92 -18.88 23.87 15.34
C SER A 92 -20.32 23.94 15.79
N LEU A 93 -21.05 22.84 15.75
CA LEU A 93 -22.46 22.80 16.17
C LEU A 93 -22.63 22.97 17.68
N PHE A 94 -21.61 22.67 18.45
CA PHE A 94 -21.69 22.72 19.92
C PHE A 94 -21.04 23.95 20.54
N ARG A 95 -20.75 24.94 19.74
CA ARG A 95 -20.20 26.21 20.24
C ARG A 95 -21.22 27.14 20.81
#